data_03e75e26f02bd5f7c2024e63662571bc
#
_entry.id   03e75e26f02bd5f7c2024e63662571bc
#
_cell.length_a   1.000
_cell.length_b   1.000
_cell.length_c   1.000
_cell.angle_alpha   90.00
_cell.angle_beta   90.00
_cell.angle_gamma   90.00
#
_symmetry.space_group_name_H-M   'P 1'
#
loop_
_entity.id
_entity.type
_entity.pdbx_description
1 polymer ?
#
loop_
_entity_poly.entity_id
_entity_poly.type
_entity_poly.pdbx_seq_one_letter_code
_entity_poly.pdbx_strand_id
1 'polypeptide(L)'
;KEKVDVLASETFLSMIFGDKHPYGRAVTPDHISHITTEDLRDYHRQHIAPGKCCIFIAGKITGKLLDNLELHFGHTWNVPSVDSAIIPAFPIHRAENPIIVTHKENALQSGIRMGLPVIGRENPDFFALKLLCTILGGYFGSRLMSNIREEKGYTYGISSSIAAMRYGSYLTISTQTGTEFTRPLIDEVFAEIDRLRNEPV
;
A
#
# COMPACT_ATOMS: atom_id res chain seq x y z
N LYS A 1 -9.78 10.69 17.37
CA LYS A 1 -10.04 9.24 17.57
C LYS A 1 -9.60 8.53 16.28
N GLU A 2 -8.65 7.65 16.40
CA GLU A 2 -8.13 6.87 15.29
C GLU A 2 -9.21 5.95 14.70
N LYS A 3 -9.34 5.91 13.38
CA LYS A 3 -10.34 5.06 12.71
C LYS A 3 -9.87 3.60 12.76
N VAL A 4 -10.79 2.65 12.91
CA VAL A 4 -10.50 1.19 12.93
C VAL A 4 -9.71 0.76 11.69
N ASP A 5 -9.97 1.38 10.56
CA ASP A 5 -9.30 1.12 9.29
C ASP A 5 -7.81 1.50 9.28
N VAL A 6 -7.47 2.64 9.89
CA VAL A 6 -6.08 3.10 10.05
C VAL A 6 -5.33 2.13 10.95
N LEU A 7 -5.89 1.81 12.10
CA LEU A 7 -5.29 0.87 13.05
C LEU A 7 -5.05 -0.51 12.42
N ALA A 8 -6.04 -1.04 11.68
CA ALA A 8 -5.89 -2.30 10.97
C ALA A 8 -4.79 -2.24 9.90
N SER A 9 -4.65 -1.11 9.18
CA SER A 9 -3.62 -0.94 8.16
C SER A 9 -2.22 -0.86 8.75
N GLU A 10 -2.02 -0.11 9.82
CA GLU A 10 -0.73 0.00 10.51
C GLU A 10 -0.31 -1.33 11.11
N THR A 11 -1.22 -2.01 11.81
CA THR A 11 -0.97 -3.35 12.35
C THR A 11 -0.60 -4.34 11.26
N PHE A 12 -1.33 -4.34 10.14
CA PHE A 12 -1.05 -5.21 9.02
C PHE A 12 0.34 -4.97 8.40
N LEU A 13 0.72 -3.71 8.18
CA LEU A 13 2.04 -3.38 7.64
C LEU A 13 3.17 -3.76 8.59
N SER A 14 2.98 -3.56 9.90
CA SER A 14 3.92 -4.02 10.92
C SER A 14 4.06 -5.55 10.92
N MET A 15 2.97 -6.29 10.72
CA MET A 15 3.01 -7.76 10.59
C MET A 15 3.75 -8.23 9.34
N ILE A 16 3.57 -7.54 8.21
CA ILE A 16 4.22 -7.91 6.93
C ILE A 16 5.71 -7.59 6.94
N PHE A 17 6.08 -6.43 7.45
CA PHE A 17 7.43 -5.89 7.29
C PHE A 17 8.24 -5.85 8.59
N GLY A 18 7.59 -5.86 9.74
CA GLY A 18 8.22 -5.65 11.04
C GLY A 18 8.49 -4.16 11.34
N ASP A 19 8.63 -3.83 12.62
CA ASP A 19 8.75 -2.44 13.11
C ASP A 19 10.06 -1.75 12.69
N LYS A 20 11.07 -2.52 12.33
CA LYS A 20 12.38 -1.99 11.89
C LYS A 20 12.39 -1.65 10.39
N HIS A 21 11.43 -2.15 9.63
CA HIS A 21 11.33 -1.87 8.20
C HIS A 21 10.61 -0.53 7.98
N PRO A 22 11.06 0.34 7.04
CA PRO A 22 10.41 1.63 6.77
C PRO A 22 8.91 1.53 6.45
N TYR A 23 8.47 0.43 5.82
CA TYR A 23 7.05 0.22 5.47
C TYR A 23 6.21 -0.35 6.61
N GLY A 24 6.82 -0.98 7.60
CA GLY A 24 6.11 -1.52 8.77
C GLY A 24 6.02 -0.57 9.95
N ARG A 25 6.72 0.58 9.86
CA ARG A 25 6.82 1.55 10.94
C ARG A 25 5.69 2.56 10.87
N ALA A 26 4.86 2.61 11.90
CA ALA A 26 3.84 3.65 12.03
C ALA A 26 4.45 5.01 12.38
N VAL A 27 3.92 6.09 11.83
CA VAL A 27 4.29 7.46 12.17
C VAL A 27 3.41 7.92 13.33
N THR A 28 4.05 8.33 14.41
CA THR A 28 3.35 8.83 15.61
C THR A 28 3.35 10.37 15.67
N PRO A 29 2.41 10.98 16.40
CA PRO A 29 2.45 12.44 16.67
C PRO A 29 3.77 12.92 17.25
N ASP A 30 4.41 12.10 18.07
CA ASP A 30 5.72 12.39 18.65
C ASP A 30 6.82 12.50 17.56
N HIS A 31 6.85 11.59 16.61
CA HIS A 31 7.76 11.70 15.47
C HIS A 31 7.59 13.02 14.71
N ILE A 32 6.34 13.48 14.53
CA ILE A 32 6.05 14.72 13.80
C ILE A 32 6.46 15.94 14.60
N SER A 33 6.24 15.93 15.92
CA SER A 33 6.54 17.05 16.81
C SER A 33 8.03 17.41 16.89
N HIS A 34 8.92 16.47 16.57
CA HIS A 34 10.36 16.67 16.54
C HIS A 34 10.90 17.20 15.20
N ILE A 35 10.06 17.23 14.15
CA ILE A 35 10.50 17.73 12.83
C ILE A 35 10.45 19.26 12.83
N THR A 36 11.60 19.89 12.58
CA THR A 36 11.74 21.33 12.46
C THR A 36 11.65 21.78 11.00
N THR A 37 11.44 23.08 10.79
CA THR A 37 11.50 23.69 9.46
C THR A 37 12.89 23.52 8.82
N GLU A 38 13.95 23.52 9.62
CA GLU A 38 15.31 23.34 9.12
C GLU A 38 15.53 21.89 8.64
N ASP A 39 15.04 20.89 9.36
CA ASP A 39 15.08 19.48 8.92
C ASP A 39 14.42 19.32 7.54
N LEU A 40 13.27 19.98 7.32
CA LEU A 40 12.58 19.94 6.03
C LEU A 40 13.38 20.61 4.91
N ARG A 41 14.04 21.75 5.20
CA ARG A 41 14.92 22.44 4.24
C ARG A 41 16.13 21.59 3.89
N ASP A 42 16.75 20.96 4.90
CA ASP A 42 17.90 20.09 4.71
C ASP A 42 17.54 18.85 3.91
N TYR A 43 16.42 18.22 4.24
CA TYR A 43 15.91 17.10 3.47
C TYR A 43 15.66 17.50 2.01
N HIS A 44 15.01 18.64 1.78
CA HIS A 44 14.77 19.15 0.43
C HIS A 44 16.09 19.36 -0.33
N ARG A 45 17.09 20.03 0.28
CA ARG A 45 18.40 20.27 -0.33
C ARG A 45 19.14 18.97 -0.70
N GLN A 46 19.03 17.95 0.14
CA GLN A 46 19.73 16.68 -0.05
C GLN A 46 19.05 15.74 -1.04
N HIS A 47 17.72 15.76 -1.12
CA HIS A 47 16.96 14.76 -1.84
C HIS A 47 16.25 15.27 -3.10
N ILE A 48 15.97 16.56 -3.20
CA ILE A 48 15.35 17.18 -4.36
C ILE A 48 16.44 17.85 -5.20
N ALA A 49 17.10 17.09 -6.04
CA ALA A 49 18.19 17.55 -6.88
C ALA A 49 17.99 17.13 -8.34
N PRO A 50 18.51 17.88 -9.34
CA PRO A 50 18.32 17.61 -10.77
C PRO A 50 18.67 16.19 -11.17
N GLY A 51 19.80 15.67 -10.73
CA GLY A 51 20.27 14.31 -11.03
C GLY A 51 19.43 13.17 -10.42
N LYS A 52 18.44 13.49 -9.59
CA LYS A 52 17.54 12.53 -8.94
C LYS A 52 16.07 12.70 -9.35
N CYS A 53 15.80 13.62 -10.29
CA CYS A 53 14.45 13.95 -10.72
C CYS A 53 14.16 13.37 -12.11
N CYS A 54 13.01 12.70 -12.25
CA CYS A 54 12.45 12.30 -13.55
C CYS A 54 11.09 12.98 -13.72
N ILE A 55 10.92 13.71 -14.82
CA ILE A 55 9.68 14.42 -15.13
C ILE A 55 8.95 13.63 -16.22
N PHE A 56 7.71 13.20 -15.93
CA PHE A 56 6.84 12.51 -16.87
C PHE A 56 5.71 13.46 -17.26
N ILE A 57 5.52 13.67 -18.56
CA ILE A 57 4.48 14.55 -19.08
C ILE A 57 3.59 13.78 -20.03
N ALA A 58 2.29 13.84 -19.80
CA ALA A 58 1.28 13.28 -20.68
C ALA A 58 0.32 14.38 -21.13
N GLY A 59 0.01 14.46 -22.42
CA GLY A 59 -0.90 15.44 -23.01
C GLY A 59 -0.30 16.14 -24.22
N LYS A 60 -0.81 17.35 -24.56
CA LYS A 60 -0.29 18.16 -25.67
C LYS A 60 1.02 18.84 -25.25
N ILE A 61 2.13 18.39 -25.79
CA ILE A 61 3.44 18.99 -25.56
C ILE A 61 3.59 20.22 -26.47
N THR A 62 3.73 21.41 -25.87
CA THR A 62 3.91 22.69 -26.58
C THR A 62 5.32 23.23 -26.33
N GLY A 63 5.83 24.10 -27.25
CA GLY A 63 7.11 24.79 -27.05
C GLY A 63 7.14 25.55 -25.73
N LYS A 64 6.10 26.30 -25.39
CA LYS A 64 5.98 27.02 -24.11
C LYS A 64 6.09 26.11 -22.89
N LEU A 65 5.59 24.85 -22.97
CA LEU A 65 5.77 23.90 -21.88
C LEU A 65 7.24 23.49 -21.73
N LEU A 66 7.92 23.23 -22.85
CA LEU A 66 9.34 22.88 -22.85
C LEU A 66 10.19 24.04 -22.33
N ASP A 67 9.92 25.27 -22.76
CA ASP A 67 10.61 26.46 -22.28
C ASP A 67 10.45 26.66 -20.76
N ASN A 68 9.24 26.43 -20.23
CA ASN A 68 9.00 26.48 -18.78
C ASN A 68 9.74 25.36 -18.02
N LEU A 69 9.83 24.17 -18.60
CA LEU A 69 10.60 23.07 -18.00
C LEU A 69 12.08 23.41 -17.96
N GLU A 70 12.62 23.91 -19.06
CA GLU A 70 14.03 24.33 -19.13
C GLU A 70 14.31 25.48 -18.13
N LEU A 71 13.39 26.44 -18.01
CA LEU A 71 13.53 27.56 -17.07
C LEU A 71 13.57 27.11 -15.61
N HIS A 72 12.73 26.15 -15.23
CA HIS A 72 12.55 25.77 -13.82
C HIS A 72 13.36 24.53 -13.42
N PHE A 73 13.68 23.63 -14.36
CA PHE A 73 14.32 22.35 -14.09
C PHE A 73 15.56 22.10 -14.97
N GLY A 74 15.95 23.07 -15.81
CA GLY A 74 17.09 22.96 -16.73
C GLY A 74 18.43 23.33 -16.11
N HIS A 75 19.33 23.83 -16.90
CA HIS A 75 20.74 24.10 -16.56
C HIS A 75 20.96 25.03 -15.37
N THR A 76 19.99 25.86 -15.02
CA THR A 76 20.08 26.78 -13.87
C THR A 76 19.81 26.09 -12.54
N TRP A 77 19.24 24.87 -12.56
CA TRP A 77 18.99 24.09 -11.36
C TRP A 77 20.27 23.34 -10.92
N ASN A 78 21.22 24.11 -10.45
CA ASN A 78 22.58 23.65 -10.14
C ASN A 78 22.63 23.20 -8.66
N VAL A 79 22.32 21.93 -8.42
CA VAL A 79 22.52 21.29 -7.09
C VAL A 79 23.58 20.21 -7.25
N PRO A 80 24.60 20.14 -6.36
CA PRO A 80 25.60 19.08 -6.41
C PRO A 80 24.95 17.69 -6.46
N SER A 81 25.43 16.82 -7.33
CA SER A 81 25.02 15.43 -7.35
C SER A 81 25.38 14.79 -6.02
N VAL A 82 24.36 14.47 -5.24
CA VAL A 82 24.59 13.65 -4.04
C VAL A 82 24.68 12.20 -4.50
N ASP A 83 25.77 11.53 -4.17
CA ASP A 83 25.96 10.12 -4.45
C ASP A 83 24.72 9.32 -4.06
N SER A 84 24.38 8.38 -4.93
CA SER A 84 23.26 7.46 -4.67
C SER A 84 23.51 6.74 -3.36
N ALA A 85 22.80 7.12 -2.32
CA ALA A 85 22.89 6.43 -1.05
C ALA A 85 22.67 4.94 -1.29
N ILE A 86 23.62 4.11 -0.83
CA ILE A 86 23.45 2.66 -0.81
C ILE A 86 22.20 2.40 0.02
N ILE A 87 21.17 1.90 -0.64
CA ILE A 87 19.92 1.62 0.03
C ILE A 87 20.11 0.31 0.78
N PRO A 88 20.01 0.32 2.11
CA PRO A 88 20.16 -0.89 2.89
C PRO A 88 19.09 -1.91 2.48
N ALA A 89 19.47 -3.19 2.43
CA ALA A 89 18.49 -4.26 2.30
C ALA A 89 17.68 -4.34 3.60
N PHE A 90 16.37 -4.23 3.47
CA PHE A 90 15.47 -4.43 4.60
C PHE A 90 14.90 -5.85 4.53
N PRO A 91 15.32 -6.76 5.43
CA PRO A 91 14.74 -8.09 5.46
C PRO A 91 13.25 -8.01 5.84
N ILE A 92 12.44 -8.74 5.11
CA ILE A 92 11.00 -8.89 5.44
C ILE A 92 10.92 -9.94 6.54
N HIS A 93 10.46 -9.53 7.71
CA HIS A 93 10.21 -10.44 8.83
C HIS A 93 8.73 -10.86 8.78
N ARG A 94 8.48 -12.17 8.71
CA ARG A 94 7.13 -12.68 8.90
C ARG A 94 6.80 -12.63 10.38
N ALA A 95 5.61 -12.14 10.72
CA ALA A 95 5.11 -12.20 12.09
C ALA A 95 5.03 -13.67 12.56
N GLU A 96 5.47 -13.93 13.77
CA GLU A 96 5.36 -15.25 14.41
C GLU A 96 3.89 -15.65 14.58
N ASN A 97 3.05 -14.68 14.93
CA ASN A 97 1.60 -14.86 15.01
C ASN A 97 0.93 -14.29 13.75
N PRO A 98 0.28 -15.15 12.94
CA PRO A 98 -0.37 -14.71 11.70
C PRO A 98 -1.68 -13.94 11.94
N ILE A 99 -2.19 -13.88 13.16
CA ILE A 99 -3.46 -13.22 13.50
C ILE A 99 -3.23 -12.26 14.66
N ILE A 100 -3.55 -10.98 14.43
CA ILE A 100 -3.62 -9.97 15.49
C ILE A 100 -5.05 -9.42 15.53
N VAL A 101 -5.62 -9.39 16.72
CA VAL A 101 -6.92 -8.77 17.00
C VAL A 101 -6.70 -7.61 17.95
N THR A 102 -6.99 -6.39 17.48
CA THR A 102 -6.94 -5.18 18.32
C THR A 102 -8.35 -4.78 18.70
N HIS A 103 -8.64 -4.80 19.99
CA HIS A 103 -9.94 -4.40 20.49
C HIS A 103 -10.03 -2.87 20.61
N LYS A 104 -11.13 -2.31 20.11
CA LYS A 104 -11.44 -0.88 20.24
C LYS A 104 -12.82 -0.73 20.87
N GLU A 105 -12.85 -0.11 22.03
CA GLU A 105 -14.10 0.14 22.77
C GLU A 105 -15.10 0.96 21.92
N ASN A 106 -16.37 0.57 21.99
CA ASN A 106 -17.48 1.23 21.29
C ASN A 106 -17.32 1.30 19.76
N ALA A 107 -16.51 0.44 19.16
CA ALA A 107 -16.43 0.33 17.72
C ALA A 107 -17.68 -0.37 17.17
N LEU A 108 -18.38 0.29 16.24
CA LEU A 108 -19.53 -0.29 15.53
C LEU A 108 -19.09 -1.14 14.32
N GLN A 109 -17.84 -1.02 13.92
CA GLN A 109 -17.28 -1.71 12.76
C GLN A 109 -15.92 -2.32 13.09
N SER A 110 -15.64 -3.43 12.41
CA SER A 110 -14.32 -4.05 12.36
C SER A 110 -13.60 -3.62 11.08
N GLY A 111 -12.38 -3.13 11.19
CA GLY A 111 -11.46 -2.96 10.06
C GLY A 111 -10.68 -4.26 9.86
N ILE A 112 -10.73 -4.84 8.66
CA ILE A 112 -10.07 -6.11 8.37
C ILE A 112 -9.01 -5.91 7.30
N ARG A 113 -7.81 -6.44 7.54
CA ARG A 113 -6.70 -6.55 6.59
C ARG A 113 -6.20 -7.99 6.59
N MET A 114 -6.17 -8.60 5.41
CA MET A 114 -5.63 -9.95 5.20
C MET A 114 -4.64 -9.88 4.05
N GLY A 115 -3.55 -10.63 4.12
CA GLY A 115 -2.59 -10.63 3.02
C GLY A 115 -1.26 -11.27 3.36
N LEU A 116 -0.31 -11.16 2.43
CA LEU A 116 1.00 -11.79 2.52
C LEU A 116 2.02 -11.04 1.65
N PRO A 117 3.33 -11.17 1.93
CA PRO A 117 4.37 -10.75 1.02
C PRO A 117 4.27 -11.50 -0.30
N VAL A 118 4.46 -10.80 -1.42
CA VAL A 118 4.40 -11.39 -2.77
C VAL A 118 5.59 -10.94 -3.61
N ILE A 119 5.70 -11.53 -4.81
CA ILE A 119 6.72 -11.17 -5.81
C ILE A 119 6.59 -9.71 -6.25
N GLY A 120 7.73 -9.07 -6.54
CA GLY A 120 7.83 -7.71 -7.07
C GLY A 120 7.68 -7.63 -8.59
N ARG A 121 7.73 -6.41 -9.11
CA ARG A 121 7.53 -6.12 -10.55
C ARG A 121 8.58 -6.73 -11.46
N GLU A 122 9.76 -7.04 -10.95
CA GLU A 122 10.85 -7.65 -11.68
C GLU A 122 10.62 -9.15 -11.96
N ASN A 123 9.68 -9.77 -11.24
CA ASN A 123 9.36 -11.17 -11.45
C ASN A 123 8.45 -11.33 -12.68
N PRO A 124 8.73 -12.28 -13.60
CA PRO A 124 7.93 -12.49 -14.81
C PRO A 124 6.46 -12.83 -14.52
N ASP A 125 6.16 -13.46 -13.38
CA ASP A 125 4.80 -13.84 -12.99
C ASP A 125 4.00 -12.70 -12.33
N PHE A 126 4.61 -11.52 -12.16
CA PHE A 126 3.96 -10.38 -11.49
C PHE A 126 2.64 -9.97 -12.13
N PHE A 127 2.58 -9.91 -13.46
CA PHE A 127 1.35 -9.52 -14.16
C PHE A 127 0.26 -10.58 -14.10
N ALA A 128 0.63 -11.87 -14.09
CA ALA A 128 -0.30 -12.97 -13.86
C ALA A 128 -0.90 -12.89 -12.44
N LEU A 129 -0.07 -12.67 -11.42
CA LEU A 129 -0.52 -12.46 -10.05
C LEU A 129 -1.42 -11.22 -9.92
N LYS A 130 -1.09 -10.13 -10.61
CA LYS A 130 -1.91 -8.91 -10.64
C LYS A 130 -3.28 -9.16 -11.27
N LEU A 131 -3.34 -9.93 -12.35
CA LEU A 131 -4.61 -10.32 -12.98
C LEU A 131 -5.45 -11.17 -12.02
N LEU A 132 -4.86 -12.19 -11.41
CA LEU A 132 -5.50 -13.02 -10.40
C LEU A 132 -6.08 -12.18 -9.25
N CYS A 133 -5.30 -11.24 -8.72
CA CYS A 133 -5.73 -10.31 -7.70
C CYS A 133 -6.90 -9.43 -8.15
N THR A 134 -6.90 -9.01 -9.42
CA THR A 134 -8.00 -8.22 -10.01
C THR A 134 -9.29 -9.05 -10.09
N ILE A 135 -9.22 -10.29 -10.53
CA ILE A 135 -10.36 -11.22 -10.58
C ILE A 135 -10.93 -11.45 -9.19
N LEU A 136 -10.06 -11.62 -8.18
CA LEU A 136 -10.47 -11.86 -6.81
C LEU A 136 -11.23 -10.67 -6.22
N GLY A 137 -10.70 -9.45 -6.32
CA GLY A 137 -11.27 -8.28 -5.63
C GLY A 137 -10.88 -6.93 -6.20
N GLY A 138 -10.36 -6.85 -7.44
CA GLY A 138 -9.81 -5.63 -8.01
C GLY A 138 -10.80 -4.72 -8.75
N TYR A 139 -12.07 -5.10 -8.90
CA TYR A 139 -13.10 -4.30 -9.57
C TYR A 139 -14.50 -4.63 -9.00
N PHE A 140 -15.51 -3.87 -9.41
CA PHE A 140 -16.85 -3.97 -8.85
C PHE A 140 -17.52 -5.34 -9.07
N GLY A 141 -17.35 -5.98 -10.23
CA GLY A 141 -17.86 -7.32 -10.54
C GLY A 141 -16.92 -8.45 -10.14
N SER A 142 -15.93 -8.21 -9.28
CA SER A 142 -15.00 -9.24 -8.81
C SER A 142 -15.66 -10.21 -7.84
N ARG A 143 -15.06 -11.39 -7.65
CA ARG A 143 -15.62 -12.47 -6.84
C ARG A 143 -15.96 -12.05 -5.42
N LEU A 144 -15.03 -11.37 -4.73
CA LEU A 144 -15.27 -10.87 -3.37
C LEU A 144 -16.39 -9.83 -3.32
N MET A 145 -16.46 -8.93 -4.30
CA MET A 145 -17.51 -7.92 -4.34
C MET A 145 -18.89 -8.55 -4.59
N SER A 146 -19.00 -9.45 -5.56
CA SER A 146 -20.27 -10.13 -5.89
C SER A 146 -20.79 -10.96 -4.71
N ASN A 147 -19.93 -11.80 -4.10
CA ASN A 147 -20.34 -12.64 -2.98
C ASN A 147 -20.60 -11.83 -1.70
N ILE A 148 -19.57 -11.10 -1.23
CA ILE A 148 -19.59 -10.58 0.14
C ILE A 148 -20.40 -9.29 0.25
N ARG A 149 -20.34 -8.42 -0.79
CA ARG A 149 -21.10 -7.17 -0.80
C ARG A 149 -22.51 -7.35 -1.37
N GLU A 150 -22.65 -7.94 -2.58
CA GLU A 150 -23.92 -7.93 -3.29
C GLU A 150 -24.85 -9.04 -2.83
N GLU A 151 -24.37 -10.28 -2.68
CA GLU A 151 -25.23 -11.39 -2.26
C GLU A 151 -25.45 -11.40 -0.74
N LYS A 152 -24.41 -11.19 0.06
CA LYS A 152 -24.49 -11.32 1.53
C LYS A 152 -24.70 -10.01 2.27
N GLY A 153 -24.33 -8.87 1.66
CA GLY A 153 -24.52 -7.56 2.27
C GLY A 153 -23.66 -7.32 3.53
N TYR A 154 -22.57 -8.06 3.72
CA TYR A 154 -21.75 -7.96 4.94
C TYR A 154 -20.92 -6.67 4.99
N THR A 155 -20.65 -6.04 3.84
CA THR A 155 -19.82 -4.83 3.74
C THR A 155 -20.32 -3.89 2.65
N TYR A 156 -19.97 -2.62 2.75
CA TYR A 156 -20.13 -1.65 1.66
C TYR A 156 -19.08 -1.82 0.55
N GLY A 157 -17.99 -2.47 0.83
CA GLY A 157 -16.95 -2.72 -0.16
C GLY A 157 -15.80 -3.56 0.40
N ILE A 158 -15.32 -4.45 -0.44
CA ILE A 158 -14.16 -5.28 -0.20
C ILE A 158 -13.28 -5.23 -1.44
N SER A 159 -11.98 -5.17 -1.27
CA SER A 159 -11.07 -5.11 -2.40
C SER A 159 -9.83 -5.97 -2.16
N SER A 160 -9.25 -6.49 -3.24
CA SER A 160 -7.91 -7.03 -3.23
C SER A 160 -6.97 -6.20 -4.11
N SER A 161 -5.75 -5.99 -3.66
CA SER A 161 -4.75 -5.21 -4.39
C SER A 161 -3.34 -5.69 -4.09
N ILE A 162 -2.40 -5.36 -5.00
CA ILE A 162 -0.98 -5.58 -4.79
C ILE A 162 -0.29 -4.22 -4.70
N ALA A 163 0.37 -3.98 -3.57
CA ALA A 163 1.31 -2.87 -3.41
C ALA A 163 2.71 -3.36 -3.80
N ALA A 164 3.15 -2.99 -5.01
CA ALA A 164 4.49 -3.31 -5.49
C ALA A 164 5.41 -2.11 -5.26
N MET A 165 6.16 -2.15 -4.17
CA MET A 165 7.06 -1.09 -3.74
C MET A 165 8.52 -1.52 -3.92
N ARG A 166 9.45 -0.57 -3.84
CA ARG A 166 10.88 -0.80 -4.12
C ARG A 166 11.54 -1.83 -3.20
N TYR A 167 11.13 -1.88 -1.93
CA TYR A 167 11.78 -2.70 -0.89
C TYR A 167 10.92 -3.82 -0.36
N GLY A 168 9.84 -4.14 -1.05
CA GLY A 168 8.95 -5.22 -0.70
C GLY A 168 7.59 -5.05 -1.35
N SER A 169 6.96 -6.15 -1.65
CA SER A 169 5.62 -6.17 -2.25
C SER A 169 4.71 -7.04 -1.41
N TYR A 170 3.44 -6.66 -1.33
CA TYR A 170 2.43 -7.45 -0.63
C TYR A 170 1.10 -7.42 -1.37
N LEU A 171 0.36 -8.51 -1.24
CA LEU A 171 -1.04 -8.58 -1.57
C LEU A 171 -1.85 -8.28 -0.32
N THR A 172 -2.90 -7.49 -0.45
CA THR A 172 -3.83 -7.21 0.64
C THR A 172 -5.27 -7.33 0.19
N ILE A 173 -6.12 -7.89 1.05
CA ILE A 173 -7.58 -7.81 1.00
C ILE A 173 -8.00 -6.86 2.12
N SER A 174 -8.80 -5.88 1.77
CA SER A 174 -9.19 -4.77 2.66
C SER A 174 -10.69 -4.60 2.69
N THR A 175 -11.26 -4.49 3.89
CA THR A 175 -12.68 -4.21 4.08
C THR A 175 -12.97 -3.65 5.46
N GLN A 176 -14.19 -3.08 5.61
CA GLN A 176 -14.79 -2.75 6.90
C GLN A 176 -16.20 -3.36 6.94
N THR A 177 -16.58 -3.89 8.09
CA THR A 177 -17.87 -4.57 8.27
C THR A 177 -18.44 -4.31 9.66
N GLY A 178 -19.72 -4.53 9.86
CA GLY A 178 -20.30 -4.60 11.19
C GLY A 178 -19.60 -5.66 12.04
N THR A 179 -19.48 -5.42 13.34
CA THR A 179 -18.73 -6.32 14.23
C THR A 179 -19.31 -7.73 14.23
N GLU A 180 -20.60 -7.88 14.05
CA GLU A 180 -21.35 -9.14 13.95
C GLU A 180 -20.99 -9.96 12.71
N PHE A 181 -20.57 -9.31 11.63
CA PHE A 181 -20.21 -9.97 10.37
C PHE A 181 -18.69 -10.25 10.24
N THR A 182 -17.88 -9.89 11.23
CA THR A 182 -16.41 -10.03 11.17
C THR A 182 -16.00 -11.46 10.83
N ARG A 183 -16.46 -12.45 11.57
CA ARG A 183 -16.09 -13.85 11.37
C ARG A 183 -16.71 -14.44 10.09
N PRO A 184 -18.03 -14.30 9.84
CA PRO A 184 -18.63 -14.78 8.60
C PRO A 184 -17.96 -14.22 7.35
N LEU A 185 -17.59 -12.93 7.33
CA LEU A 185 -16.92 -12.30 6.21
C LEU A 185 -15.54 -12.92 5.96
N ILE A 186 -14.76 -13.17 7.01
CA ILE A 186 -13.43 -13.80 6.87
C ILE A 186 -13.57 -15.21 6.28
N ASP A 187 -14.54 -15.99 6.76
CA ASP A 187 -14.78 -17.34 6.28
C ASP A 187 -15.16 -17.33 4.78
N GLU A 188 -15.96 -16.34 4.32
CA GLU A 188 -16.30 -16.17 2.90
C GLU A 188 -15.09 -15.74 2.05
N VAL A 189 -14.20 -14.92 2.57
CA VAL A 189 -12.96 -14.57 1.84
C VAL A 189 -12.15 -15.82 1.56
N PHE A 190 -11.98 -16.71 2.54
CA PHE A 190 -11.27 -17.97 2.34
C PHE A 190 -12.01 -18.91 1.38
N ALA A 191 -13.33 -18.98 1.45
CA ALA A 191 -14.14 -19.76 0.51
C ALA A 191 -13.96 -19.27 -0.93
N GLU A 192 -13.91 -17.95 -1.18
CA GLU A 192 -13.66 -17.41 -2.52
C GLU A 192 -12.24 -17.67 -3.01
N ILE A 193 -11.26 -17.63 -2.13
CA ILE A 193 -9.87 -18.02 -2.48
C ILE A 193 -9.80 -19.51 -2.87
N ASP A 194 -10.49 -20.37 -2.15
CA ASP A 194 -10.52 -21.82 -2.45
C ASP A 194 -11.28 -22.10 -3.75
N ARG A 195 -12.39 -21.42 -4.01
CA ARG A 195 -13.09 -21.51 -5.30
C ARG A 195 -12.20 -21.07 -6.46
N LEU A 196 -11.49 -19.94 -6.30
CA LEU A 196 -10.58 -19.43 -7.33
C LEU A 196 -9.43 -20.40 -7.65
N ARG A 197 -9.03 -21.25 -6.69
CA ARG A 197 -8.01 -22.30 -6.89
C ARG A 197 -8.53 -23.54 -7.60
N ASN A 198 -9.80 -23.88 -7.42
CA ASN A 198 -10.36 -25.17 -7.79
C ASN A 198 -11.38 -25.09 -8.93
N GLU A 199 -11.89 -23.91 -9.25
CA GLU A 199 -12.92 -23.71 -10.25
C GLU A 199 -12.39 -22.80 -11.39
N PRO A 200 -12.77 -23.03 -12.66
CA PRO A 200 -12.47 -22.13 -13.77
C PRO A 200 -13.07 -20.73 -13.51
N VAL A 201 -12.40 -19.72 -14.05
CA VAL A 201 -12.86 -18.31 -13.99
C VAL A 201 -13.77 -18.05 -15.18
#